data_123497885867eec983caf9749f22a7be
#
_entry.id   123497885867eec983caf9749f22a7be
#
_cell.length_a   1.000
_cell.length_b   1.000
_cell.length_c   1.000
_cell.angle_alpha   90.00
_cell.angle_beta   90.00
_cell.angle_gamma   90.00
#
_symmetry.space_group_name_H-M   'P 1'
#
loop_
_entity.id
_entity.type
_entity.pdbx_description
1 polymer ?
#
loop_
_entity_poly.entity_id
_entity_poly.type
_entity_poly.pdbx_seq_one_letter_code
_entity_poly.pdbx_strand_id
1 'polypeptide(L)'
;MNKVILITGAGTGIGAETARQLAEGNTLFLHYNQSAEAVKQVAEDVEKRGGKAILLQADLTTEKACEDLVAALAEKTDHLDVLINNAGGMIAHQNVGELEWDLMERVFALNTFSAMELTSLCVPLLRKSENDPNVVNLSSIVVRHGGPTATIYGAAKGAVDTFTRGAAKDLAPYIRVNAVAPGVIDTPFHKKVSTPEKMAAWAANNPLKRNGEPIHIALAIKMLTENSFINGEVIDVNGGQTMH
;
A
#
# COMPACT_ATOMS: atom_id res chain seq x y z
N MET A 1 15.82 -3.77 15.68
CA MET A 1 15.19 -5.10 15.78
C MET A 1 15.04 -5.63 14.37
N ASN A 2 15.29 -6.91 14.15
CA ASN A 2 15.16 -7.50 12.82
C ASN A 2 13.67 -7.84 12.58
N LYS A 3 12.93 -6.95 11.90
CA LYS A 3 11.51 -7.16 11.58
C LYS A 3 11.34 -7.99 10.31
N VAL A 4 10.32 -8.83 10.31
CA VAL A 4 9.82 -9.55 9.12
C VAL A 4 8.65 -8.75 8.53
N ILE A 5 8.79 -8.29 7.29
CA ILE A 5 7.87 -7.33 6.66
C ILE A 5 7.41 -7.85 5.30
N LEU A 6 6.11 -7.92 5.07
CA LEU A 6 5.54 -8.15 3.74
C LEU A 6 5.09 -6.82 3.12
N ILE A 7 5.57 -6.52 1.92
CA ILE A 7 5.19 -5.33 1.16
C ILE A 7 4.55 -5.76 -0.16
N THR A 8 3.27 -5.47 -0.34
CA THR A 8 2.60 -5.76 -1.60
C THR A 8 2.85 -4.66 -2.63
N GLY A 9 3.03 -5.04 -3.91
CA GLY A 9 3.36 -4.07 -4.97
C GLY A 9 4.73 -3.40 -4.79
N ALA A 10 5.72 -4.15 -4.29
CA ALA A 10 7.04 -3.63 -3.92
C ALA A 10 7.96 -3.31 -5.11
N GLY A 11 7.58 -3.64 -6.35
CA GLY A 11 8.48 -3.50 -7.51
C GLY A 11 8.64 -2.07 -8.02
N THR A 12 7.73 -1.14 -7.73
CA THR A 12 7.78 0.22 -8.26
C THR A 12 7.20 1.26 -7.29
N GLY A 13 7.43 2.55 -7.55
CA GLY A 13 6.78 3.67 -6.88
C GLY A 13 6.93 3.65 -5.36
N ILE A 14 5.79 3.81 -4.66
CA ILE A 14 5.73 3.90 -3.19
C ILE A 14 6.23 2.60 -2.55
N GLY A 15 5.80 1.42 -3.05
CA GLY A 15 6.21 0.14 -2.49
C GLY A 15 7.70 -0.12 -2.58
N ALA A 16 8.32 0.24 -3.72
CA ALA A 16 9.75 0.12 -3.92
C ALA A 16 10.55 1.03 -2.97
N GLU A 17 10.10 2.28 -2.82
CA GLU A 17 10.77 3.22 -1.92
C GLU A 17 10.55 2.82 -0.45
N THR A 18 9.36 2.32 -0.10
CA THR A 18 9.09 1.77 1.24
C THR A 18 10.04 0.62 1.57
N ALA A 19 10.28 -0.29 0.61
CA ALA A 19 11.23 -1.37 0.79
C ALA A 19 12.64 -0.85 1.08
N ARG A 20 13.10 0.18 0.34
CA ARG A 20 14.41 0.81 0.58
C ARG A 20 14.51 1.47 1.96
N GLN A 21 13.44 2.13 2.42
CA GLN A 21 13.43 2.83 3.72
C GLN A 21 13.32 1.89 4.92
N LEU A 22 12.81 0.68 4.72
CA LEU A 22 12.67 -0.35 5.75
C LEU A 22 13.74 -1.44 5.65
N ALA A 23 14.76 -1.27 4.80
CA ALA A 23 15.74 -2.32 4.51
C ALA A 23 16.63 -2.68 5.69
N GLU A 24 17.21 -1.67 6.35
CA GLU A 24 18.29 -1.86 7.32
C GLU A 24 17.91 -2.80 8.47
N GLY A 25 18.61 -3.94 8.58
CA GLY A 25 18.43 -4.94 9.62
C GLY A 25 17.11 -5.73 9.52
N ASN A 26 16.31 -5.59 8.46
CA ASN A 26 15.01 -6.27 8.33
C ASN A 26 15.01 -7.35 7.24
N THR A 27 14.09 -8.30 7.36
CA THR A 27 13.78 -9.27 6.30
C THR A 27 12.50 -8.84 5.59
N LEU A 28 12.61 -8.51 4.29
CA LEU A 28 11.53 -8.00 3.47
C LEU A 28 11.04 -9.05 2.48
N PHE A 29 9.78 -9.38 2.54
CA PHE A 29 9.07 -10.13 1.51
C PHE A 29 8.49 -9.13 0.52
N LEU A 30 9.04 -9.10 -0.69
CA LEU A 30 8.72 -8.15 -1.73
C LEU A 30 7.76 -8.80 -2.73
N HIS A 31 6.46 -8.51 -2.58
CA HIS A 31 5.47 -9.02 -3.52
C HIS A 31 5.40 -8.14 -4.78
N TYR A 32 5.25 -8.79 -5.94
CA TYR A 32 5.02 -8.17 -7.24
C TYR A 32 4.09 -9.04 -8.09
N ASN A 33 3.43 -8.44 -9.10
CA ASN A 33 2.68 -9.19 -10.12
C ASN A 33 3.49 -9.27 -11.43
N GLN A 34 3.64 -8.15 -12.15
CA GLN A 34 4.23 -8.10 -13.49
C GLN A 34 5.62 -7.42 -13.53
N SER A 35 6.05 -6.78 -12.45
CA SER A 35 7.28 -5.96 -12.40
C SER A 35 8.52 -6.77 -11.99
N ALA A 36 8.75 -7.94 -12.61
CA ALA A 36 9.81 -8.87 -12.21
C ALA A 36 11.22 -8.24 -12.22
N GLU A 37 11.59 -7.54 -13.30
CA GLU A 37 12.93 -6.92 -13.37
C GLU A 37 13.07 -5.75 -12.40
N ALA A 38 12.02 -4.96 -12.24
CA ALA A 38 12.06 -3.84 -11.31
C ALA A 38 12.17 -4.30 -9.84
N VAL A 39 11.46 -5.37 -9.44
CA VAL A 39 11.53 -5.87 -8.08
C VAL A 39 12.88 -6.52 -7.76
N LYS A 40 13.56 -7.11 -8.74
CA LYS A 40 14.94 -7.61 -8.57
C LYS A 40 15.90 -6.47 -8.22
N GLN A 41 15.79 -5.34 -8.92
CA GLN A 41 16.58 -4.15 -8.61
C GLN A 41 16.26 -3.61 -7.20
N VAL A 42 15.00 -3.63 -6.78
CA VAL A 42 14.62 -3.26 -5.41
C VAL A 42 15.23 -4.22 -4.39
N ALA A 43 15.25 -5.52 -4.66
CA ALA A 43 15.87 -6.50 -3.80
C ALA A 43 17.38 -6.25 -3.62
N GLU A 44 18.09 -5.98 -4.70
CA GLU A 44 19.52 -5.59 -4.63
C GLU A 44 19.75 -4.32 -3.80
N ASP A 45 18.85 -3.31 -3.95
CA ASP A 45 18.93 -2.08 -3.18
C ASP A 45 18.69 -2.32 -1.68
N VAL A 46 17.78 -3.22 -1.35
CA VAL A 46 17.51 -3.67 0.04
C VAL A 46 18.73 -4.36 0.62
N GLU A 47 19.35 -5.28 -0.12
CA GLU A 47 20.54 -6.01 0.33
C GLU A 47 21.75 -5.06 0.52
N LYS A 48 21.97 -4.12 -0.40
CA LYS A 48 23.01 -3.07 -0.27
C LYS A 48 22.81 -2.20 0.98
N ARG A 49 21.57 -2.08 1.47
CA ARG A 49 21.22 -1.33 2.69
C ARG A 49 21.23 -2.19 3.96
N GLY A 50 21.71 -3.41 3.88
CA GLY A 50 21.85 -4.32 5.03
C GLY A 50 20.57 -5.06 5.41
N GLY A 51 19.56 -5.11 4.52
CA GLY A 51 18.37 -5.93 4.66
C GLY A 51 18.50 -7.28 3.95
N LYS A 52 17.51 -8.15 4.13
CA LYS A 52 17.33 -9.39 3.36
C LYS A 52 16.06 -9.26 2.52
N ALA A 53 16.12 -9.57 1.23
CA ALA A 53 14.98 -9.53 0.34
C ALA A 53 14.58 -10.93 -0.14
N ILE A 54 13.27 -11.22 -0.12
CA ILE A 54 12.66 -12.46 -0.63
C ILE A 54 11.54 -12.06 -1.57
N LEU A 55 11.60 -12.51 -2.81
CA LEU A 55 10.61 -12.17 -3.84
C LEU A 55 9.44 -13.15 -3.81
N LEU A 56 8.21 -12.62 -3.86
CA LEU A 56 6.98 -13.38 -3.97
C LEU A 56 6.14 -12.83 -5.14
N GLN A 57 5.74 -13.69 -6.06
CA GLN A 57 4.90 -13.30 -7.20
C GLN A 57 3.47 -13.80 -7.02
N ALA A 58 2.49 -12.91 -7.18
CA ALA A 58 1.08 -13.25 -7.21
C ALA A 58 0.26 -12.20 -8.00
N ASP A 59 -0.92 -12.57 -8.49
CA ASP A 59 -1.95 -11.64 -8.95
C ASP A 59 -3.03 -11.51 -7.87
N LEU A 60 -2.96 -10.49 -7.05
CA LEU A 60 -3.85 -10.28 -5.89
C LEU A 60 -5.30 -9.93 -6.27
N THR A 61 -5.70 -10.08 -7.52
CA THR A 61 -7.09 -9.85 -7.95
C THR A 61 -8.01 -11.04 -7.67
N THR A 62 -7.48 -12.14 -7.13
CA THR A 62 -8.25 -13.35 -6.77
C THR A 62 -7.97 -13.80 -5.35
N GLU A 63 -8.98 -14.33 -4.67
CA GLU A 63 -8.88 -14.93 -3.33
C GLU A 63 -7.76 -15.98 -3.28
N LYS A 64 -7.80 -16.94 -4.22
CA LYS A 64 -6.81 -18.02 -4.29
C LYS A 64 -5.36 -17.52 -4.36
N ALA A 65 -5.09 -16.44 -5.10
CA ALA A 65 -3.76 -15.89 -5.19
C ALA A 65 -3.30 -15.20 -3.89
N CYS A 66 -4.22 -14.63 -3.13
CA CYS A 66 -3.94 -14.10 -1.79
C CYS A 66 -3.59 -15.23 -0.81
N GLU A 67 -4.36 -16.32 -0.81
CA GLU A 67 -4.07 -17.54 -0.03
C GLU A 67 -2.70 -18.13 -0.37
N ASP A 68 -2.41 -18.31 -1.66
CA ASP A 68 -1.14 -18.87 -2.13
C ASP A 68 0.06 -17.99 -1.76
N LEU A 69 -0.11 -16.67 -1.80
CA LEU A 69 0.92 -15.71 -1.37
C LEU A 69 1.23 -15.90 0.12
N VAL A 70 0.20 -15.96 0.97
CA VAL A 70 0.40 -16.11 2.43
C VAL A 70 0.92 -17.50 2.78
N ALA A 71 0.51 -18.55 2.06
CA ALA A 71 1.08 -19.89 2.19
C ALA A 71 2.59 -19.89 1.85
N ALA A 72 2.99 -19.29 0.74
CA ALA A 72 4.40 -19.17 0.36
C ALA A 72 5.22 -18.31 1.33
N LEU A 73 4.60 -17.31 1.98
CA LEU A 73 5.21 -16.56 3.07
C LEU A 73 5.43 -17.47 4.29
N ALA A 74 4.41 -18.23 4.71
CA ALA A 74 4.45 -19.08 5.88
C ALA A 74 5.45 -20.25 5.77
N GLU A 75 5.79 -20.69 4.56
CA GLU A 75 6.87 -21.64 4.31
C GLU A 75 8.27 -21.09 4.64
N LYS A 76 8.43 -19.76 4.71
CA LYS A 76 9.73 -19.08 4.84
C LYS A 76 9.91 -18.36 6.16
N THR A 77 8.84 -18.17 6.91
CA THR A 77 8.86 -17.52 8.23
C THR A 77 7.71 -18.03 9.09
N ASP A 78 7.90 -18.07 10.39
CA ASP A 78 6.89 -18.49 11.38
C ASP A 78 6.06 -17.32 11.94
N HIS A 79 6.47 -16.07 11.70
CA HIS A 79 5.81 -14.85 12.13
C HIS A 79 5.89 -13.74 11.08
N LEU A 80 5.08 -12.72 11.26
CA LEU A 80 5.12 -11.46 10.48
C LEU A 80 5.02 -10.30 11.47
N ASP A 81 5.91 -9.30 11.35
CA ASP A 81 5.86 -8.10 12.18
C ASP A 81 5.06 -6.98 11.50
N VAL A 82 5.17 -6.85 10.17
CA VAL A 82 4.50 -5.77 9.44
C VAL A 82 3.92 -6.27 8.12
N LEU A 83 2.65 -5.96 7.88
CA LEU A 83 2.02 -6.07 6.57
C LEU A 83 1.81 -4.68 5.97
N ILE A 84 2.33 -4.44 4.76
CA ILE A 84 2.09 -3.20 4.02
C ILE A 84 1.25 -3.51 2.77
N ASN A 85 -0.03 -3.20 2.83
CA ASN A 85 -0.99 -3.34 1.73
C ASN A 85 -0.86 -2.12 0.80
N ASN A 86 0.18 -2.14 -0.04
CA ASN A 86 0.47 -1.08 -1.01
C ASN A 86 0.00 -1.43 -2.43
N ALA A 87 -0.14 -2.70 -2.79
CA ALA A 87 -0.64 -3.08 -4.11
C ALA A 87 -1.99 -2.40 -4.38
N GLY A 88 -2.11 -1.82 -5.56
CA GLY A 88 -3.31 -1.10 -5.95
C GLY A 88 -3.08 -0.22 -7.18
N GLY A 89 -4.16 0.28 -7.74
CA GLY A 89 -4.08 1.17 -8.90
C GLY A 89 -5.43 1.49 -9.51
N MET A 90 -5.47 2.57 -10.27
CA MET A 90 -6.61 2.89 -11.12
C MET A 90 -6.47 2.12 -12.43
N ILE A 91 -7.43 1.26 -12.72
CA ILE A 91 -7.42 0.40 -13.92
C ILE A 91 -7.83 1.21 -15.15
N ALA A 92 -8.89 2.01 -15.02
CA ALA A 92 -9.40 2.89 -16.06
C ALA A 92 -10.13 4.10 -15.48
N HIS A 93 -10.24 5.17 -16.28
CA HIS A 93 -11.14 6.28 -16.03
C HIS A 93 -12.53 5.97 -16.59
N GLN A 94 -13.59 6.23 -15.82
CA GLN A 94 -14.96 6.03 -16.28
C GLN A 94 -15.92 7.02 -15.62
N ASN A 95 -16.84 7.59 -16.40
CA ASN A 95 -17.90 8.45 -15.87
C ASN A 95 -18.95 7.62 -15.13
N VAL A 96 -19.60 8.22 -14.13
CA VAL A 96 -20.62 7.52 -13.33
C VAL A 96 -21.80 7.00 -14.17
N GLY A 97 -22.18 7.69 -15.22
CA GLY A 97 -23.24 7.27 -16.14
C GLY A 97 -22.89 6.10 -17.08
N GLU A 98 -21.62 5.69 -17.10
CA GLU A 98 -21.06 4.68 -18.03
C GLU A 98 -20.37 3.53 -17.28
N LEU A 99 -20.66 3.34 -15.97
CA LEU A 99 -19.98 2.36 -15.16
C LEU A 99 -20.27 0.93 -15.62
N GLU A 100 -19.19 0.18 -15.84
CA GLU A 100 -19.23 -1.24 -16.18
C GLU A 100 -19.01 -2.09 -14.92
N TRP A 101 -19.85 -3.13 -14.77
CA TRP A 101 -19.76 -4.04 -13.63
C TRP A 101 -18.39 -4.69 -13.51
N ASP A 102 -17.86 -5.24 -14.59
CA ASP A 102 -16.54 -5.90 -14.63
C ASP A 102 -15.40 -4.97 -14.21
N LEU A 103 -15.49 -3.67 -14.56
CA LEU A 103 -14.50 -2.69 -14.12
C LEU A 103 -14.60 -2.45 -12.61
N MET A 104 -15.83 -2.36 -12.07
CA MET A 104 -16.03 -2.22 -10.63
C MET A 104 -15.44 -3.41 -9.87
N GLU A 105 -15.74 -4.65 -10.29
CA GLU A 105 -15.19 -5.86 -9.67
C GLU A 105 -13.66 -5.85 -9.68
N ARG A 106 -13.02 -5.60 -10.83
CA ARG A 106 -11.55 -5.57 -10.94
C ARG A 106 -10.92 -4.49 -10.08
N VAL A 107 -11.51 -3.28 -10.03
CA VAL A 107 -11.00 -2.19 -9.20
C VAL A 107 -11.10 -2.52 -7.72
N PHE A 108 -12.23 -3.08 -7.28
CA PHE A 108 -12.41 -3.51 -5.88
C PHE A 108 -11.54 -4.71 -5.54
N ALA A 109 -11.43 -5.70 -6.40
CA ALA A 109 -10.55 -6.85 -6.20
C ALA A 109 -9.12 -6.41 -5.93
N LEU A 110 -8.56 -5.54 -6.79
CA LEU A 110 -7.17 -5.08 -6.66
C LEU A 110 -6.94 -4.14 -5.46
N ASN A 111 -7.86 -3.21 -5.18
CA ASN A 111 -7.60 -2.11 -4.24
C ASN A 111 -8.20 -2.32 -2.85
N THR A 112 -9.19 -3.20 -2.72
CA THR A 112 -9.97 -3.38 -1.48
C THR A 112 -9.92 -4.82 -1.01
N PHE A 113 -10.41 -5.77 -1.82
CA PHE A 113 -10.53 -7.16 -1.39
C PHE A 113 -9.15 -7.76 -1.10
N SER A 114 -8.14 -7.49 -1.95
CA SER A 114 -6.77 -7.93 -1.70
C SER A 114 -6.23 -7.46 -0.35
N ALA A 115 -6.45 -6.19 0.01
CA ALA A 115 -5.97 -5.64 1.29
C ALA A 115 -6.71 -6.23 2.49
N MET A 116 -8.04 -6.42 2.37
CA MET A 116 -8.87 -7.05 3.41
C MET A 116 -8.47 -8.51 3.61
N GLU A 117 -8.36 -9.26 2.53
CA GLU A 117 -8.05 -10.68 2.53
C GLU A 117 -6.64 -10.95 3.07
N LEU A 118 -5.62 -10.24 2.56
CA LEU A 118 -4.27 -10.37 3.08
C LEU A 118 -4.16 -9.99 4.55
N THR A 119 -4.90 -8.98 5.00
CA THR A 119 -4.94 -8.64 6.43
C THR A 119 -5.49 -9.81 7.24
N SER A 120 -6.63 -10.38 6.81
CA SER A 120 -7.27 -11.54 7.46
C SER A 120 -6.34 -12.75 7.51
N LEU A 121 -5.78 -13.15 6.37
CA LEU A 121 -4.90 -14.30 6.23
C LEU A 121 -3.58 -14.15 7.01
N CYS A 122 -3.07 -12.92 7.16
CA CYS A 122 -1.84 -12.66 7.91
C CYS A 122 -2.03 -12.55 9.42
N VAL A 123 -3.26 -12.42 9.96
CA VAL A 123 -3.50 -12.32 11.41
C VAL A 123 -2.82 -13.44 12.21
N PRO A 124 -2.86 -14.73 11.80
CA PRO A 124 -2.18 -15.79 12.55
C PRO A 124 -0.66 -15.62 12.64
N LEU A 125 -0.01 -15.09 11.60
CA LEU A 125 1.42 -14.79 11.58
C LEU A 125 1.75 -13.52 12.38
N LEU A 126 0.93 -12.48 12.25
CA LEU A 126 1.07 -11.23 13.00
C LEU A 126 0.94 -11.46 14.51
N ARG A 127 0.02 -12.34 14.95
CA ARG A 127 -0.16 -12.68 16.37
C ARG A 127 1.02 -13.43 16.99
N LYS A 128 1.91 -14.00 16.20
CA LYS A 128 3.14 -14.65 16.68
C LYS A 128 4.32 -13.68 16.82
N SER A 129 4.16 -12.45 16.35
CA SER A 129 5.17 -11.41 16.50
C SER A 129 5.23 -10.89 17.93
N GLU A 130 6.44 -10.68 18.43
CA GLU A 130 6.74 -10.01 19.69
C GLU A 130 7.25 -8.55 19.46
N ASN A 131 7.25 -8.07 18.20
CA ASN A 131 7.87 -6.82 17.77
C ASN A 131 6.85 -5.74 17.37
N ASP A 132 5.77 -5.54 18.14
CA ASP A 132 4.72 -4.55 17.87
C ASP A 132 4.10 -4.75 16.47
N PRO A 133 3.38 -5.87 16.26
CA PRO A 133 2.85 -6.20 14.94
C PRO A 133 1.84 -5.16 14.44
N ASN A 134 1.95 -4.84 13.15
CA ASN A 134 1.07 -3.84 12.57
C ASN A 134 0.79 -4.03 11.08
N VAL A 135 -0.32 -3.45 10.64
CA VAL A 135 -0.74 -3.36 9.24
C VAL A 135 -0.78 -1.90 8.82
N VAL A 136 -0.20 -1.58 7.67
CA VAL A 136 -0.31 -0.26 7.04
C VAL A 136 -0.96 -0.40 5.67
N ASN A 137 -2.14 0.20 5.51
CA ASN A 137 -2.88 0.20 4.26
C ASN A 137 -2.58 1.46 3.43
N LEU A 138 -2.57 1.35 2.10
CA LEU A 138 -2.52 2.49 1.20
C LEU A 138 -3.94 2.88 0.76
N SER A 139 -4.43 4.01 1.27
CA SER A 139 -5.63 4.71 0.84
C SER A 139 -5.30 5.69 -0.30
N SER A 140 -6.01 6.79 -0.39
CA SER A 140 -5.79 7.87 -1.36
C SER A 140 -6.53 9.14 -0.95
N ILE A 141 -5.94 10.28 -1.24
CA ILE A 141 -6.60 11.60 -1.10
C ILE A 141 -7.92 11.70 -1.90
N VAL A 142 -8.10 10.89 -2.94
CA VAL A 142 -9.34 10.87 -3.74
C VAL A 142 -10.58 10.62 -2.86
N VAL A 143 -10.41 9.96 -1.72
CA VAL A 143 -11.46 9.73 -0.72
C VAL A 143 -11.94 11.04 -0.09
N ARG A 144 -11.10 12.07 -0.03
CA ARG A 144 -11.40 13.36 0.62
C ARG A 144 -12.14 14.34 -0.29
N HIS A 145 -11.77 14.40 -1.58
CA HIS A 145 -12.29 15.42 -2.50
C HIS A 145 -13.07 14.85 -3.68
N GLY A 146 -13.11 13.53 -3.83
CA GLY A 146 -13.61 12.89 -5.06
C GLY A 146 -12.67 13.15 -6.25
N GLY A 147 -12.71 12.30 -7.24
CA GLY A 147 -11.92 12.49 -8.48
C GLY A 147 -12.82 12.28 -9.68
N PRO A 148 -13.03 13.29 -10.55
CA PRO A 148 -13.78 13.10 -11.78
C PRO A 148 -13.22 11.90 -12.55
N THR A 149 -14.10 11.00 -13.00
CA THR A 149 -13.77 9.74 -13.71
C THR A 149 -12.99 8.69 -12.89
N ALA A 150 -12.61 8.99 -11.64
CA ALA A 150 -11.94 8.08 -10.72
C ALA A 150 -12.87 7.60 -9.58
N THR A 151 -14.19 7.70 -9.75
CA THR A 151 -15.18 7.47 -8.68
C THR A 151 -15.12 6.05 -8.12
N ILE A 152 -14.98 5.02 -8.99
CA ILE A 152 -14.88 3.62 -8.55
C ILE A 152 -13.60 3.42 -7.71
N TYR A 153 -12.48 3.96 -8.17
CA TYR A 153 -11.22 3.92 -7.43
C TYR A 153 -11.33 4.64 -6.08
N GLY A 154 -11.97 5.82 -6.06
CA GLY A 154 -12.24 6.56 -4.82
C GLY A 154 -13.12 5.76 -3.84
N ALA A 155 -14.17 5.11 -4.34
CA ALA A 155 -15.04 4.24 -3.54
C ALA A 155 -14.25 3.06 -2.94
N ALA A 156 -13.42 2.39 -3.76
CA ALA A 156 -12.58 1.29 -3.31
C ALA A 156 -11.57 1.73 -2.21
N LYS A 157 -10.94 2.90 -2.38
CA LYS A 157 -10.03 3.45 -1.36
C LYS A 157 -10.77 3.97 -0.11
N GLY A 158 -12.01 4.46 -0.25
CA GLY A 158 -12.88 4.78 0.90
C GLY A 158 -13.26 3.55 1.72
N ALA A 159 -13.46 2.41 1.06
CA ALA A 159 -13.66 1.14 1.75
C ALA A 159 -12.42 0.75 2.57
N VAL A 160 -11.20 0.97 2.07
CA VAL A 160 -9.94 0.74 2.81
C VAL A 160 -9.84 1.65 4.05
N ASP A 161 -10.26 2.93 3.95
CA ASP A 161 -10.29 3.84 5.10
C ASP A 161 -11.20 3.32 6.22
N THR A 162 -12.40 2.88 5.86
CA THR A 162 -13.38 2.33 6.82
C THR A 162 -12.90 1.01 7.41
N PHE A 163 -12.37 0.12 6.56
CA PHE A 163 -11.80 -1.16 6.99
C PHE A 163 -10.64 -0.95 7.97
N THR A 164 -9.74 0.01 7.72
CA THR A 164 -8.62 0.34 8.61
C THR A 164 -9.09 0.63 10.03
N ARG A 165 -10.12 1.48 10.18
CA ARG A 165 -10.67 1.84 11.49
C ARG A 165 -11.38 0.67 12.19
N GLY A 166 -12.10 -0.16 11.44
CA GLY A 166 -12.76 -1.37 11.96
C GLY A 166 -11.72 -2.39 12.43
N ALA A 167 -10.78 -2.75 11.55
CA ALA A 167 -9.72 -3.71 11.85
C ALA A 167 -8.82 -3.28 13.03
N ALA A 168 -8.55 -1.98 13.16
CA ALA A 168 -7.81 -1.45 14.28
C ALA A 168 -8.48 -1.70 15.64
N LYS A 169 -9.82 -1.72 15.70
CA LYS A 169 -10.59 -2.04 16.90
C LYS A 169 -10.66 -3.54 17.14
N ASP A 170 -10.89 -4.31 16.08
CA ASP A 170 -11.07 -5.77 16.16
C ASP A 170 -9.77 -6.49 16.54
N LEU A 171 -8.62 -5.96 16.10
CA LEU A 171 -7.32 -6.60 16.32
C LEU A 171 -6.56 -6.07 17.53
N ALA A 172 -6.99 -4.95 18.12
CA ALA A 172 -6.44 -4.44 19.36
C ALA A 172 -6.65 -5.42 20.53
N PRO A 173 -5.75 -5.47 21.53
CA PRO A 173 -4.53 -4.69 21.67
C PRO A 173 -3.31 -5.32 20.97
N TYR A 174 -3.48 -6.38 20.21
CA TYR A 174 -2.38 -7.23 19.70
C TYR A 174 -1.75 -6.73 18.41
N ILE A 175 -2.56 -6.17 17.50
CA ILE A 175 -2.11 -5.73 16.17
C ILE A 175 -2.68 -4.34 15.93
N ARG A 176 -1.81 -3.39 15.57
CA ARG A 176 -2.22 -2.04 15.15
C ARG A 176 -2.53 -2.03 13.65
N VAL A 177 -3.53 -1.26 13.25
CA VAL A 177 -3.87 -1.09 11.85
C VAL A 177 -4.05 0.39 11.55
N ASN A 178 -3.27 0.89 10.58
CA ASN A 178 -3.31 2.29 10.16
C ASN A 178 -3.31 2.37 8.62
N ALA A 179 -3.49 3.56 8.08
CA ALA A 179 -3.37 3.82 6.66
C ALA A 179 -2.63 5.13 6.37
N VAL A 180 -2.09 5.22 5.17
CA VAL A 180 -1.61 6.46 4.57
C VAL A 180 -2.49 6.77 3.36
N ALA A 181 -2.91 8.04 3.22
CA ALA A 181 -3.66 8.55 2.06
C ALA A 181 -2.76 9.51 1.26
N PRO A 182 -2.09 9.02 0.21
CA PRO A 182 -1.24 9.84 -0.63
C PRO A 182 -2.02 10.86 -1.45
N GLY A 183 -1.45 12.05 -1.64
CA GLY A 183 -1.83 12.99 -2.68
C GLY A 183 -1.33 12.53 -4.05
N VAL A 184 -1.09 13.49 -4.95
CA VAL A 184 -0.47 13.21 -6.25
C VAL A 184 1.02 12.96 -6.07
N ILE A 185 1.45 11.71 -6.29
CA ILE A 185 2.85 11.27 -6.11
C ILE A 185 3.44 10.89 -7.47
N ASP A 186 4.61 11.43 -7.81
CA ASP A 186 5.29 11.10 -9.07
C ASP A 186 5.79 9.67 -9.07
N THR A 187 5.04 8.79 -9.72
CA THR A 187 5.26 7.35 -9.77
C THR A 187 4.90 6.80 -11.14
N PRO A 188 5.35 5.59 -11.49
CA PRO A 188 4.89 4.90 -12.70
C PRO A 188 3.37 4.71 -12.80
N PHE A 189 2.64 4.76 -11.68
CA PHE A 189 1.18 4.77 -11.66
C PHE A 189 0.61 5.93 -12.50
N HIS A 190 1.05 7.16 -12.23
CA HIS A 190 0.55 8.34 -12.96
C HIS A 190 0.94 8.36 -14.44
N LYS A 191 2.08 7.75 -14.80
CA LYS A 191 2.46 7.60 -16.22
C LYS A 191 1.47 6.76 -17.04
N LYS A 192 0.68 5.90 -16.38
CA LYS A 192 -0.35 5.07 -17.04
C LYS A 192 -1.71 5.75 -17.12
N VAL A 193 -2.04 6.62 -16.15
CA VAL A 193 -3.42 7.14 -15.97
C VAL A 193 -3.52 8.67 -16.06
N SER A 194 -2.40 9.37 -16.28
CA SER A 194 -2.35 10.84 -16.31
C SER A 194 -1.44 11.32 -17.43
N THR A 195 -1.68 12.54 -17.92
CA THR A 195 -0.79 13.17 -18.89
C THR A 195 0.22 14.09 -18.19
N PRO A 196 1.37 14.42 -18.83
CA PRO A 196 2.32 15.39 -18.28
C PRO A 196 1.69 16.73 -17.92
N GLU A 197 0.74 17.21 -18.75
CA GLU A 197 0.02 18.47 -18.54
C GLU A 197 -0.85 18.41 -17.27
N LYS A 198 -1.56 17.30 -17.04
CA LYS A 198 -2.32 17.08 -15.80
C LYS A 198 -1.40 17.05 -14.59
N MET A 199 -0.26 16.35 -14.68
CA MET A 199 0.74 16.31 -13.60
C MET A 199 1.28 17.71 -13.27
N ALA A 200 1.59 18.52 -14.29
CA ALA A 200 2.05 19.89 -14.11
C ALA A 200 0.94 20.78 -13.50
N ALA A 201 -0.31 20.63 -13.93
CA ALA A 201 -1.45 21.38 -13.39
C ALA A 201 -1.70 21.02 -11.90
N TRP A 202 -1.61 19.74 -11.53
CA TRP A 202 -1.73 19.33 -10.14
C TRP A 202 -0.60 19.87 -9.27
N ALA A 203 0.65 19.86 -9.75
CA ALA A 203 1.78 20.48 -9.07
C ALA A 203 1.57 21.99 -8.86
N ALA A 204 1.13 22.71 -9.90
CA ALA A 204 0.87 24.15 -9.81
C ALA A 204 -0.27 24.50 -8.83
N ASN A 205 -1.29 23.65 -8.73
CA ASN A 205 -2.43 23.83 -7.82
C ASN A 205 -2.17 23.34 -6.39
N ASN A 206 -1.15 22.51 -6.17
CA ASN A 206 -0.78 22.07 -4.82
C ASN A 206 -0.26 23.29 -4.02
N PRO A 207 -0.62 23.45 -2.73
CA PRO A 207 -0.07 24.51 -1.89
C PRO A 207 1.46 24.54 -1.85
N LEU A 208 2.13 23.38 -1.86
CA LEU A 208 3.60 23.27 -1.90
C LEU A 208 4.19 23.42 -3.31
N LYS A 209 3.37 23.72 -4.33
CA LYS A 209 3.77 23.98 -5.72
C LYS A 209 4.58 22.85 -6.37
N ARG A 210 4.36 21.63 -5.93
CA ARG A 210 4.96 20.42 -6.49
C ARG A 210 4.09 19.20 -6.21
N ASN A 211 4.28 18.15 -6.98
CA ASN A 211 3.79 16.81 -6.63
C ASN A 211 4.69 16.19 -5.54
N GLY A 212 4.15 15.21 -4.84
CA GLY A 212 4.93 14.42 -3.91
C GLY A 212 5.83 13.41 -4.65
N GLU A 213 6.78 12.86 -3.92
CA GLU A 213 7.66 11.78 -4.35
C GLU A 213 7.42 10.53 -3.49
N PRO A 214 7.75 9.32 -3.97
CA PRO A 214 7.59 8.07 -3.20
C PRO A 214 8.16 8.12 -1.78
N ILE A 215 9.27 8.82 -1.59
CA ILE A 215 9.94 8.96 -0.29
C ILE A 215 9.03 9.60 0.77
N HIS A 216 8.19 10.57 0.39
CA HIS A 216 7.31 11.26 1.34
C HIS A 216 6.28 10.29 1.94
N ILE A 217 5.81 9.34 1.13
CA ILE A 217 4.86 8.32 1.58
C ILE A 217 5.59 7.21 2.35
N ALA A 218 6.75 6.78 1.87
CA ALA A 218 7.56 5.76 2.54
C ALA A 218 7.95 6.17 3.97
N LEU A 219 8.28 7.45 4.20
CA LEU A 219 8.57 7.97 5.54
C LEU A 219 7.34 7.96 6.47
N ALA A 220 6.15 8.26 5.95
CA ALA A 220 4.90 8.15 6.72
C ALA A 220 4.58 6.70 7.07
N ILE A 221 4.76 5.76 6.11
CA ILE A 221 4.63 4.33 6.37
C ILE A 221 5.63 3.90 7.45
N LYS A 222 6.90 4.28 7.32
CA LYS A 222 7.93 3.95 8.32
C LYS A 222 7.55 4.46 9.71
N MET A 223 7.11 5.71 9.83
CA MET A 223 6.62 6.27 11.10
C MET A 223 5.50 5.41 11.71
N LEU A 224 4.52 4.97 10.90
CA LEU A 224 3.42 4.12 11.38
C LEU A 224 3.90 2.73 11.82
N THR A 225 4.97 2.20 11.21
CA THR A 225 5.55 0.91 11.62
C THR A 225 6.39 0.98 12.89
N GLU A 226 6.85 2.18 13.28
CA GLU A 226 7.75 2.42 14.42
C GLU A 226 7.05 3.05 15.63
N ASN A 227 5.97 3.82 15.42
CA ASN A 227 5.24 4.47 16.50
C ASN A 227 4.12 3.58 17.04
N SER A 228 4.37 2.94 18.17
CA SER A 228 3.47 1.98 18.80
C SER A 228 2.19 2.59 19.40
N PHE A 229 2.04 3.92 19.40
CA PHE A 229 0.85 4.60 19.97
C PHE A 229 -0.12 5.14 18.92
N ILE A 230 0.10 4.81 17.62
CA ILE A 230 -0.81 5.16 16.54
C ILE A 230 -1.60 3.91 16.12
N ASN A 231 -2.93 3.97 16.24
CA ASN A 231 -3.83 2.88 15.84
C ASN A 231 -5.17 3.44 15.33
N GLY A 232 -5.63 2.96 14.18
CA GLY A 232 -6.89 3.36 13.54
C GLY A 232 -6.83 4.66 12.74
N GLU A 233 -5.64 5.24 12.55
CA GLU A 233 -5.46 6.51 11.85
C GLU A 233 -5.30 6.33 10.34
N VAL A 234 -5.78 7.32 9.60
CA VAL A 234 -5.54 7.48 8.16
C VAL A 234 -4.81 8.80 7.94
N ILE A 235 -3.51 8.73 7.72
CA ILE A 235 -2.65 9.92 7.63
C ILE A 235 -2.60 10.43 6.20
N ASP A 236 -3.08 11.65 5.99
CA ASP A 236 -3.02 12.33 4.70
C ASP A 236 -1.61 12.90 4.45
N VAL A 237 -0.98 12.47 3.34
CA VAL A 237 0.34 12.96 2.90
C VAL A 237 0.19 13.53 1.50
N ASN A 238 -0.20 14.81 1.39
CA ASN A 238 -0.73 15.39 0.15
C ASN A 238 -0.22 16.80 -0.18
N GLY A 239 0.71 17.35 0.59
CA GLY A 239 1.24 18.70 0.38
C GLY A 239 0.23 19.83 0.66
N GLY A 240 -0.80 19.55 1.48
CA GLY A 240 -1.87 20.51 1.83
C GLY A 240 -2.98 20.58 0.78
N GLN A 241 -3.06 19.64 -0.15
CA GLN A 241 -4.10 19.59 -1.17
C GLN A 241 -5.50 19.42 -0.56
N THR A 242 -5.61 18.71 0.56
CA THR A 242 -6.78 18.72 1.45
C THR A 242 -6.33 18.88 2.89
N MET A 243 -7.14 19.55 3.69
CA MET A 243 -6.93 19.79 5.13
C MET A 243 -8.24 19.48 5.86
N HIS A 244 -8.18 18.83 7.02
CA HIS A 244 -9.34 18.46 7.86
C HIS A 244 -9.19 19.07 9.25
#